data_ca310d064ab848d512d20e7c3c186464
#
_entry.id   ca310d064ab848d512d20e7c3c186464
#
_cell.length_a   1.000
_cell.length_b   1.000
_cell.length_c   1.000
_cell.angle_alpha   90.00
_cell.angle_beta   90.00
_cell.angle_gamma   90.00
#
_symmetry.space_group_name_H-M   'P 1'
#
loop_
_entity.id
_entity.type
_entity.pdbx_description
1 polymer ?
#
loop_
_entity_poly.entity_id
_entity_poly.type
_entity_poly.pdbx_seq_one_letter_code
_entity_poly.pdbx_strand_id
1 'polypeptide(L)'
;MNICKMAQEVHENARNHGWWDEDRSFGTIAALICSEWAEALEEHRAGRPNVWFACEEATESGTFICAPKDEFDCLEYDNIENCKHRSKKPEGVAVELIDGCIRILDWFGRENIRIAGPNTIEKLIRQAGHSYDNMELPDIVAWLNLFVSRAFFEHRRNITNGNKDSARKDACGHLLEALAVAFSYVANTGNDPEELLRMKHEYNKTRSYRHNNKVC
;
A
#
# COMPACT_ATOMS: atom_id res chain seq x y z
N MET A 1 -12.79 0.62 8.96
CA MET A 1 -13.12 0.16 7.57
C MET A 1 -13.16 -1.36 7.52
N ASN A 2 -14.08 -1.97 6.73
CA ASN A 2 -14.12 -3.42 6.51
C ASN A 2 -13.17 -3.81 5.38
N ILE A 3 -12.21 -4.69 5.66
CA ILE A 3 -11.16 -5.12 4.71
C ILE A 3 -11.74 -5.85 3.49
N CYS A 4 -12.72 -6.73 3.69
CA CYS A 4 -13.32 -7.46 2.56
C CYS A 4 -14.04 -6.54 1.59
N LYS A 5 -14.76 -5.52 2.12
CA LYS A 5 -15.43 -4.53 1.29
C LYS A 5 -14.42 -3.69 0.51
N MET A 6 -13.38 -3.22 1.19
CA MET A 6 -12.30 -2.45 0.55
C MET A 6 -11.56 -3.26 -0.52
N ALA A 7 -11.32 -4.55 -0.27
CA ALA A 7 -10.72 -5.43 -1.25
C ALA A 7 -11.55 -5.53 -2.55
N GLN A 8 -12.88 -5.61 -2.44
CA GLN A 8 -13.75 -5.61 -3.62
C GLN A 8 -13.68 -4.28 -4.39
N GLU A 9 -13.73 -3.14 -3.68
CA GLU A 9 -13.65 -1.81 -4.29
C GLU A 9 -12.31 -1.59 -5.01
N VAL A 10 -11.20 -2.00 -4.38
CA VAL A 10 -9.85 -1.92 -4.96
C VAL A 10 -9.73 -2.79 -6.20
N HIS A 11 -10.24 -4.03 -6.13
CA HIS A 11 -10.19 -4.94 -7.28
C HIS A 11 -11.05 -4.45 -8.45
N GLU A 12 -12.25 -3.94 -8.18
CA GLU A 12 -13.09 -3.35 -9.22
C GLU A 12 -12.38 -2.18 -9.90
N ASN A 13 -11.76 -1.29 -9.12
CA ASN A 13 -10.97 -0.20 -9.67
C ASN A 13 -9.79 -0.71 -10.52
N ALA A 14 -9.06 -1.71 -10.07
CA ALA A 14 -7.94 -2.31 -10.82
C ALA A 14 -8.40 -2.91 -12.15
N ARG A 15 -9.55 -3.60 -12.17
CA ARG A 15 -10.16 -4.11 -13.40
C ARG A 15 -10.55 -3.00 -14.36
N ASN A 16 -11.20 -1.95 -13.86
CA ASN A 16 -11.64 -0.80 -14.68
C ASN A 16 -10.46 -0.07 -15.31
N HIS A 17 -9.26 -0.18 -14.73
CA HIS A 17 -8.03 0.39 -15.26
C HIS A 17 -7.18 -0.62 -16.08
N GLY A 18 -7.75 -1.78 -16.45
CA GLY A 18 -7.11 -2.75 -17.34
C GLY A 18 -6.00 -3.60 -16.70
N TRP A 19 -5.84 -3.53 -15.38
CA TRP A 19 -4.79 -4.29 -14.71
C TRP A 19 -5.04 -5.81 -14.70
N TRP A 20 -6.27 -6.24 -15.00
CA TRP A 20 -6.69 -7.63 -15.06
C TRP A 20 -7.19 -8.06 -16.43
N ASP A 21 -6.83 -7.36 -17.50
CA ASP A 21 -7.13 -7.78 -18.88
C ASP A 21 -6.40 -9.08 -19.25
N GLU A 22 -5.27 -9.31 -18.61
CA GLU A 22 -4.50 -10.55 -18.71
C GLU A 22 -4.39 -11.20 -17.33
N ASP A 23 -4.36 -12.52 -17.31
CA ASP A 23 -4.22 -13.26 -16.06
C ASP A 23 -2.80 -13.12 -15.49
N ARG A 24 -2.68 -12.80 -14.20
CA ARG A 24 -1.41 -12.60 -13.53
C ARG A 24 -1.10 -13.76 -12.60
N SER A 25 0.13 -14.23 -12.64
CA SER A 25 0.60 -15.20 -11.66
C SER A 25 0.66 -14.60 -10.25
N PHE A 26 0.49 -15.42 -9.23
CA PHE A 26 0.70 -14.97 -7.87
C PHE A 26 2.13 -14.47 -7.62
N GLY A 27 3.11 -15.02 -8.35
CA GLY A 27 4.50 -14.52 -8.31
C GLY A 27 4.63 -13.09 -8.81
N THR A 28 3.92 -12.71 -9.88
CA THR A 28 3.86 -11.33 -10.36
C THR A 28 3.27 -10.40 -9.29
N ILE A 29 2.18 -10.84 -8.66
CA ILE A 29 1.51 -10.06 -7.59
C ILE A 29 2.45 -9.88 -6.40
N ALA A 30 3.12 -10.93 -5.95
CA ALA A 30 4.09 -10.88 -4.86
C ALA A 30 5.24 -9.90 -5.17
N ALA A 31 5.78 -9.94 -6.40
CA ALA A 31 6.84 -9.03 -6.83
C ALA A 31 6.37 -7.57 -6.83
N LEU A 32 5.15 -7.29 -7.30
CA LEU A 32 4.57 -5.95 -7.28
C LEU A 32 4.36 -5.43 -5.86
N ILE A 33 3.92 -6.27 -4.92
CA ILE A 33 3.80 -5.88 -3.50
C ILE A 33 5.19 -5.48 -2.96
N CYS A 34 6.21 -6.29 -3.20
CA CYS A 34 7.56 -6.00 -2.74
C CYS A 34 8.15 -4.74 -3.37
N SER A 35 7.78 -4.40 -4.62
CA SER A 35 8.26 -3.17 -5.28
C SER A 35 7.73 -1.91 -4.60
N GLU A 36 6.46 -1.87 -4.18
CA GLU A 36 5.90 -0.72 -3.46
C GLU A 36 6.64 -0.50 -2.11
N TRP A 37 6.97 -1.58 -1.41
CA TRP A 37 7.73 -1.45 -0.16
C TRP A 37 9.21 -1.09 -0.37
N ALA A 38 9.77 -1.43 -1.51
CA ALA A 38 11.09 -0.92 -1.91
C ALA A 38 11.03 0.60 -2.21
N GLU A 39 9.93 1.10 -2.80
CA GLU A 39 9.70 2.53 -2.99
C GLU A 39 9.59 3.25 -1.64
N ALA A 40 8.90 2.65 -0.63
CA ALA A 40 8.89 3.20 0.73
C ALA A 40 10.30 3.34 1.34
N LEU A 41 11.17 2.35 1.10
CA LEU A 41 12.57 2.41 1.55
C LEU A 41 13.36 3.50 0.81
N GLU A 42 13.11 3.72 -0.48
CA GLU A 42 13.76 4.82 -1.23
C GLU A 42 13.28 6.19 -0.73
N GLU A 43 11.99 6.37 -0.44
CA GLU A 43 11.48 7.59 0.20
C GLU A 43 12.16 7.86 1.55
N HIS A 44 12.32 6.83 2.37
CA HIS A 44 13.03 6.93 3.66
C HIS A 44 14.51 7.31 3.48
N ARG A 45 15.22 6.68 2.54
CA ARG A 45 16.64 6.99 2.25
C ARG A 45 16.82 8.40 1.71
N ALA A 46 15.83 8.92 1.01
CA ALA A 46 15.82 10.30 0.53
C ALA A 46 15.46 11.32 1.63
N GLY A 47 15.16 10.88 2.87
CA GLY A 47 14.76 11.76 3.97
C GLY A 47 13.40 12.42 3.76
N ARG A 48 12.52 11.79 2.95
CA ARG A 48 11.20 12.34 2.64
C ARG A 48 10.23 12.16 3.82
N PRO A 49 9.23 13.05 3.97
CA PRO A 49 8.17 12.91 4.95
C PRO A 49 7.35 11.63 4.74
N ASN A 50 6.66 11.16 5.78
CA ASN A 50 5.76 10.00 5.68
C ASN A 50 4.63 10.21 4.67
N VAL A 51 4.14 11.45 4.56
CA VAL A 51 3.13 11.87 3.58
C VAL A 51 3.54 13.23 3.03
N TRP A 52 3.63 13.36 1.74
CA TRP A 52 3.91 14.62 1.07
C TRP A 52 3.26 14.69 -0.30
N PHE A 53 3.22 15.87 -0.90
CA PHE A 53 2.70 16.11 -2.24
C PHE A 53 3.70 16.99 -3.00
N ALA A 54 3.87 16.75 -4.30
CA ALA A 54 4.64 17.64 -5.15
C ALA A 54 3.86 18.96 -5.35
N CYS A 55 4.58 20.07 -5.45
CA CYS A 55 4.03 21.33 -5.91
C CYS A 55 4.09 21.39 -7.44
N GLU A 56 2.96 21.68 -8.11
CA GLU A 56 2.90 21.76 -9.59
C GLU A 56 3.56 23.04 -10.12
N GLU A 57 3.80 24.05 -9.29
CA GLU A 57 4.58 25.26 -9.61
C GLU A 57 6.08 25.11 -9.30
N ALA A 58 6.65 23.95 -9.49
CA ALA A 58 8.08 23.75 -9.34
C ALA A 58 8.84 24.74 -10.23
N THR A 59 9.69 25.59 -9.63
CA THR A 59 10.60 26.45 -10.35
C THR A 59 11.78 25.63 -10.89
N GLU A 60 12.54 26.18 -11.84
CA GLU A 60 13.75 25.55 -12.41
C GLU A 60 14.77 25.08 -11.35
N SER A 61 14.64 25.50 -10.11
CA SER A 61 15.54 25.20 -8.99
C SER A 61 15.20 23.96 -8.16
N GLY A 62 14.05 23.29 -8.38
CA GLY A 62 13.71 22.07 -7.63
C GLY A 62 12.21 21.83 -7.47
N THR A 63 11.87 20.63 -7.00
CA THR A 63 10.50 20.26 -6.65
C THR A 63 10.20 20.71 -5.24
N PHE A 64 9.27 21.64 -5.05
CA PHE A 64 8.76 21.97 -3.72
C PHE A 64 7.90 20.82 -3.19
N ILE A 65 8.07 20.51 -1.91
CA ILE A 65 7.34 19.47 -1.21
C ILE A 65 6.31 20.14 -0.31
N CYS A 66 5.05 19.73 -0.45
CA CYS A 66 3.99 20.07 0.47
C CYS A 66 3.81 18.91 1.46
N ALA A 67 4.18 19.10 2.71
CA ALA A 67 3.99 18.13 3.79
C ALA A 67 2.95 18.61 4.81
N PRO A 68 2.20 17.70 5.48
CA PRO A 68 1.10 18.09 6.37
C PRO A 68 1.50 18.77 7.68
N LYS A 69 2.77 18.71 8.12
CA LYS A 69 3.21 19.24 9.42
C LYS A 69 4.58 19.89 9.31
N ASP A 70 4.70 21.06 9.94
CA ASP A 70 5.92 21.81 10.36
C ASP A 70 7.05 22.05 9.32
N GLU A 71 7.00 21.44 8.15
CA GLU A 71 7.97 21.56 7.07
C GLU A 71 7.40 22.28 5.84
N PHE A 72 6.35 23.06 6.03
CA PHE A 72 5.65 23.74 4.95
C PHE A 72 6.33 25.09 4.63
N ASP A 73 7.14 25.12 3.59
CA ASP A 73 7.81 26.32 3.07
C ASP A 73 7.02 27.03 1.94
N CYS A 74 5.69 26.88 1.91
CA CYS A 74 4.91 27.61 0.94
C CYS A 74 4.63 29.03 1.44
N LEU A 75 5.25 30.04 0.82
CA LEU A 75 5.10 31.45 1.18
C LEU A 75 3.70 32.01 0.89
N GLU A 76 2.86 31.31 0.12
CA GLU A 76 1.56 31.82 -0.33
C GLU A 76 0.37 31.27 0.47
N TYR A 77 0.51 30.15 1.21
CA TYR A 77 -0.60 29.48 1.87
C TYR A 77 -0.24 28.98 3.26
N ASP A 78 -1.03 29.40 4.24
CA ASP A 78 -0.88 28.97 5.65
C ASP A 78 -1.35 27.53 5.90
N ASN A 79 -1.90 26.85 4.89
CA ASN A 79 -2.46 25.51 5.01
C ASN A 79 -2.35 24.73 3.70
N ILE A 80 -1.76 23.53 3.76
CA ILE A 80 -1.61 22.60 2.64
C ILE A 80 -2.94 22.24 1.95
N GLU A 81 -4.04 22.20 2.69
CA GLU A 81 -5.37 21.85 2.14
C GLU A 81 -5.88 22.90 1.14
N ASN A 82 -5.44 24.14 1.28
CA ASN A 82 -5.85 25.26 0.44
C ASN A 82 -4.90 25.52 -0.74
N CYS A 83 -3.79 24.79 -0.84
CA CYS A 83 -2.82 24.99 -1.90
C CYS A 83 -3.38 24.53 -3.25
N LYS A 84 -3.54 25.47 -4.19
CA LYS A 84 -4.06 25.22 -5.55
C LYS A 84 -3.05 24.48 -6.44
N HIS A 85 -1.78 24.55 -6.09
CA HIS A 85 -0.65 24.00 -6.86
C HIS A 85 -0.19 22.64 -6.34
N ARG A 86 -0.85 22.11 -5.33
CA ARG A 86 -0.57 20.79 -4.78
C ARG A 86 -0.97 19.70 -5.77
N SER A 87 -0.03 18.84 -6.12
CA SER A 87 -0.32 17.60 -6.86
C SER A 87 -1.39 16.79 -6.13
N LYS A 88 -2.26 16.13 -6.90
CA LYS A 88 -3.26 15.22 -6.32
C LYS A 88 -2.67 13.89 -5.89
N LYS A 89 -1.44 13.57 -6.32
CA LYS A 89 -0.76 12.32 -5.99
C LYS A 89 -0.15 12.41 -4.61
N PRO A 90 -0.61 11.62 -3.63
CA PRO A 90 0.08 11.47 -2.36
C PRO A 90 1.32 10.59 -2.57
N GLU A 91 2.43 10.96 -1.92
CA GLU A 91 3.75 10.32 -1.95
C GLU A 91 4.25 10.16 -0.52
N GLY A 92 5.35 9.42 -0.34
CA GLY A 92 6.07 9.31 0.92
C GLY A 92 6.00 7.92 1.56
N VAL A 93 6.81 7.70 2.59
CA VAL A 93 7.01 6.38 3.20
C VAL A 93 5.71 5.67 3.57
N ALA A 94 4.82 6.36 4.29
CA ALA A 94 3.54 5.78 4.70
C ALA A 94 2.62 5.49 3.51
N VAL A 95 2.69 6.32 2.48
CA VAL A 95 1.87 6.17 1.26
C VAL A 95 2.31 4.96 0.45
N GLU A 96 3.62 4.74 0.28
CA GLU A 96 4.13 3.58 -0.46
C GLU A 96 3.91 2.25 0.31
N LEU A 97 3.95 2.30 1.65
CA LEU A 97 3.51 1.15 2.46
C LEU A 97 2.03 0.81 2.21
N ILE A 98 1.19 1.83 2.10
CA ILE A 98 -0.24 1.67 1.77
C ILE A 98 -0.44 1.17 0.35
N ASP A 99 0.40 1.55 -0.63
CA ASP A 99 0.31 1.00 -1.99
C ASP A 99 0.57 -0.52 -2.02
N GLY A 100 1.55 -1.00 -1.25
CA GLY A 100 1.73 -2.43 -1.04
C GLY A 100 0.48 -3.09 -0.42
N CYS A 101 -0.18 -2.44 0.53
CA CYS A 101 -1.46 -2.91 1.08
C CYS A 101 -2.57 -2.95 0.02
N ILE A 102 -2.65 -1.94 -0.86
CA ILE A 102 -3.60 -1.90 -1.98
C ILE A 102 -3.39 -3.08 -2.93
N ARG A 103 -2.12 -3.45 -3.24
CA ARG A 103 -1.82 -4.65 -4.05
C ARG A 103 -2.31 -5.94 -3.39
N ILE A 104 -2.17 -6.07 -2.08
CA ILE A 104 -2.70 -7.22 -1.31
C ILE A 104 -4.22 -7.25 -1.38
N LEU A 105 -4.87 -6.10 -1.16
CA LEU A 105 -6.32 -5.98 -1.21
C LEU A 105 -6.89 -6.27 -2.60
N ASP A 106 -6.21 -5.86 -3.68
CA ASP A 106 -6.58 -6.21 -5.05
C ASP A 106 -6.62 -7.74 -5.24
N TRP A 107 -5.58 -8.44 -4.80
CA TRP A 107 -5.56 -9.89 -4.86
C TRP A 107 -6.66 -10.53 -3.99
N PHE A 108 -6.92 -9.99 -2.79
CA PHE A 108 -8.03 -10.47 -1.96
C PHE A 108 -9.39 -10.32 -2.65
N GLY A 109 -9.60 -9.20 -3.31
CA GLY A 109 -10.82 -8.94 -4.10
C GLY A 109 -10.96 -9.94 -5.25
N ARG A 110 -9.90 -10.15 -6.01
CA ARG A 110 -9.86 -11.13 -7.11
C ARG A 110 -10.23 -12.55 -6.64
N GLU A 111 -9.58 -13.00 -5.57
CA GLU A 111 -9.78 -14.36 -5.05
C GLU A 111 -11.05 -14.49 -4.19
N ASN A 112 -11.81 -13.40 -4.04
CA ASN A 112 -13.00 -13.32 -3.20
C ASN A 112 -12.74 -13.82 -1.77
N ILE A 113 -11.62 -13.38 -1.19
CA ILE A 113 -11.18 -13.81 0.14
C ILE A 113 -12.20 -13.35 1.18
N ARG A 114 -12.66 -14.29 1.99
CA ARG A 114 -13.51 -14.02 3.16
C ARG A 114 -12.68 -14.15 4.42
N ILE A 115 -12.41 -13.02 5.07
CA ILE A 115 -11.64 -12.98 6.31
C ILE A 115 -12.58 -13.34 7.47
N ALA A 116 -12.36 -14.51 8.08
CA ALA A 116 -13.19 -15.00 9.19
C ALA A 116 -12.82 -14.36 10.56
N GLY A 117 -11.65 -13.75 10.64
CA GLY A 117 -11.10 -13.14 11.87
C GLY A 117 -11.17 -11.61 11.86
N PRO A 118 -10.08 -10.93 12.27
CA PRO A 118 -10.00 -9.48 12.24
C PRO A 118 -10.11 -8.99 10.79
N ASN A 119 -11.20 -8.30 10.51
CA ASN A 119 -11.57 -7.84 9.17
C ASN A 119 -11.65 -6.31 9.06
N THR A 120 -11.07 -5.60 10.03
CA THR A 120 -10.92 -4.14 10.01
C THR A 120 -9.46 -3.78 10.28
N ILE A 121 -9.03 -2.61 9.79
CA ILE A 121 -7.67 -2.09 10.02
C ILE A 121 -7.35 -2.06 11.52
N GLU A 122 -8.24 -1.52 12.35
CA GLU A 122 -8.08 -1.48 13.79
C GLU A 122 -7.86 -2.86 14.44
N LYS A 123 -8.57 -3.88 13.98
CA LYS A 123 -8.40 -5.25 14.49
C LYS A 123 -7.08 -5.87 14.05
N LEU A 124 -6.63 -5.57 12.82
CA LEU A 124 -5.33 -6.03 12.32
C LEU A 124 -4.19 -5.38 13.12
N ILE A 125 -4.25 -4.08 13.38
CA ILE A 125 -3.26 -3.37 14.22
C ILE A 125 -3.21 -4.00 15.61
N ARG A 126 -4.35 -4.24 16.24
CA ARG A 126 -4.40 -4.93 17.55
C ARG A 126 -3.82 -6.34 17.52
N GLN A 127 -3.96 -7.06 16.42
CA GLN A 127 -3.38 -8.38 16.24
C GLN A 127 -1.86 -8.34 16.11
N ALA A 128 -1.31 -7.32 15.43
CA ALA A 128 0.13 -7.10 15.37
C ALA A 128 0.73 -6.84 16.77
N GLY A 129 -0.08 -6.25 17.68
CA GLY A 129 0.33 -5.94 19.05
C GLY A 129 1.50 -4.95 19.05
N HIS A 130 2.36 -5.03 20.05
CA HIS A 130 3.53 -4.15 20.24
C HIS A 130 4.83 -4.72 19.65
N SER A 131 4.76 -5.81 18.88
CA SER A 131 5.95 -6.52 18.41
C SER A 131 6.80 -5.70 17.44
N TYR A 132 6.22 -4.67 16.83
CA TYR A 132 6.84 -3.86 15.79
C TYR A 132 6.97 -2.37 16.14
N ASP A 133 6.56 -1.95 17.35
CA ASP A 133 6.43 -0.54 17.74
C ASP A 133 7.74 0.27 17.71
N ASN A 134 8.87 -0.39 17.94
CA ASN A 134 10.20 0.24 18.01
C ASN A 134 11.12 -0.19 16.87
N MET A 135 10.58 -0.75 15.81
CA MET A 135 11.38 -1.15 14.65
C MET A 135 11.56 0.01 13.67
N GLU A 136 12.78 0.13 13.16
CA GLU A 136 13.09 1.04 12.07
C GLU A 136 12.48 0.54 10.75
N LEU A 137 12.22 1.46 9.81
CA LEU A 137 11.60 1.10 8.54
C LEU A 137 12.32 -0.03 7.78
N PRO A 138 13.67 -0.10 7.71
CA PRO A 138 14.34 -1.21 7.01
C PRO A 138 13.99 -2.59 7.59
N ASP A 139 13.86 -2.70 8.91
CA ASP A 139 13.46 -3.95 9.57
C ASP A 139 11.99 -4.29 9.28
N ILE A 140 11.11 -3.29 9.29
CA ILE A 140 9.71 -3.44 8.89
C ILE A 140 9.62 -3.95 7.45
N VAL A 141 10.33 -3.33 6.51
CA VAL A 141 10.35 -3.78 5.10
C VAL A 141 10.88 -5.20 4.97
N ALA A 142 11.89 -5.58 5.76
CA ALA A 142 12.39 -6.96 5.78
C ALA A 142 11.31 -7.95 6.26
N TRP A 143 10.56 -7.64 7.32
CA TRP A 143 9.44 -8.45 7.79
C TRP A 143 8.31 -8.55 6.76
N LEU A 144 7.93 -7.43 6.15
CA LEU A 144 6.90 -7.38 5.11
C LEU A 144 7.28 -8.29 3.93
N ASN A 145 8.52 -8.19 3.44
CA ASN A 145 9.04 -9.05 2.37
C ASN A 145 9.08 -10.53 2.77
N LEU A 146 9.39 -10.83 4.04
CA LEU A 146 9.35 -12.21 4.55
C LEU A 146 7.93 -12.79 4.49
N PHE A 147 6.90 -12.03 4.89
CA PHE A 147 5.52 -12.49 4.82
C PHE A 147 5.07 -12.73 3.39
N VAL A 148 5.38 -11.84 2.45
CA VAL A 148 5.08 -12.04 1.03
C VAL A 148 5.82 -13.24 0.46
N SER A 149 7.09 -13.42 0.81
CA SER A 149 7.88 -14.59 0.39
C SER A 149 7.29 -15.90 0.91
N ARG A 150 6.83 -15.93 2.16
CA ARG A 150 6.12 -17.08 2.74
C ARG A 150 4.79 -17.33 2.03
N ALA A 151 4.01 -16.29 1.78
CA ALA A 151 2.76 -16.39 1.03
C ALA A 151 3.01 -16.99 -0.35
N PHE A 152 4.02 -16.52 -1.07
CA PHE A 152 4.40 -17.05 -2.39
C PHE A 152 4.84 -18.52 -2.31
N PHE A 153 5.71 -18.87 -1.36
CA PHE A 153 6.20 -20.23 -1.19
C PHE A 153 5.05 -21.20 -0.91
N GLU A 154 4.19 -20.90 0.05
CA GLU A 154 3.07 -21.76 0.42
C GLU A 154 2.03 -21.87 -0.70
N HIS A 155 1.72 -20.76 -1.36
CA HIS A 155 0.85 -20.78 -2.53
C HIS A 155 1.41 -21.69 -3.62
N ARG A 156 2.70 -21.53 -3.97
CA ARG A 156 3.34 -22.33 -5.01
C ARG A 156 3.38 -23.82 -4.66
N ARG A 157 3.75 -24.14 -3.41
CA ARG A 157 3.79 -25.52 -2.91
C ARG A 157 2.42 -26.19 -3.01
N ASN A 158 1.38 -25.51 -2.56
CA ASN A 158 0.02 -26.06 -2.56
C ASN A 158 -0.53 -26.22 -3.99
N ILE A 159 -0.26 -25.26 -4.90
CA ILE A 159 -0.64 -25.40 -6.31
C ILE A 159 0.07 -26.61 -6.94
N THR A 160 1.37 -26.81 -6.68
CA THR A 160 2.13 -27.97 -7.19
C THR A 160 1.52 -29.29 -6.69
N ASN A 161 1.00 -29.31 -5.46
CA ASN A 161 0.35 -30.48 -4.86
C ASN A 161 -1.15 -30.63 -5.26
N GLY A 162 -1.64 -29.79 -6.17
CA GLY A 162 -3.04 -29.84 -6.64
C GLY A 162 -4.08 -29.26 -5.67
N ASN A 163 -3.64 -28.60 -4.58
CA ASN A 163 -4.52 -28.08 -3.54
C ASN A 163 -4.71 -26.56 -3.64
N LYS A 164 -5.60 -26.13 -4.55
CA LYS A 164 -5.85 -24.69 -4.79
C LYS A 164 -6.46 -23.95 -3.60
N ASP A 165 -7.31 -24.62 -2.81
CA ASP A 165 -7.97 -23.96 -1.66
C ASP A 165 -6.98 -23.70 -0.54
N SER A 166 -6.10 -24.66 -0.23
CA SER A 166 -4.99 -24.44 0.71
C SER A 166 -4.02 -23.37 0.21
N ALA A 167 -3.73 -23.33 -1.09
CA ALA A 167 -2.87 -22.31 -1.67
C ALA A 167 -3.38 -20.88 -1.36
N ARG A 168 -4.67 -20.64 -1.58
CA ARG A 168 -5.31 -19.35 -1.28
C ARG A 168 -5.34 -19.05 0.23
N LYS A 169 -5.71 -20.05 1.03
CA LYS A 169 -5.85 -19.89 2.47
C LYS A 169 -4.52 -19.56 3.14
N ASP A 170 -3.47 -20.29 2.82
CA ASP A 170 -2.15 -20.11 3.44
C ASP A 170 -1.50 -18.81 2.98
N ALA A 171 -1.60 -18.46 1.71
CA ALA A 171 -1.17 -17.16 1.22
C ALA A 171 -1.91 -15.99 1.89
N CYS A 172 -3.25 -16.12 2.05
CA CYS A 172 -4.06 -15.12 2.75
C CYS A 172 -3.59 -14.89 4.18
N GLY A 173 -3.26 -15.95 4.94
CA GLY A 173 -2.77 -15.86 6.30
C GLY A 173 -1.53 -14.96 6.40
N HIS A 174 -0.52 -15.24 5.59
CA HIS A 174 0.72 -14.44 5.58
C HIS A 174 0.52 -13.00 5.08
N LEU A 175 -0.35 -12.80 4.09
CA LEU A 175 -0.65 -11.45 3.61
C LEU A 175 -1.46 -10.63 4.63
N LEU A 176 -2.29 -11.27 5.48
CA LEU A 176 -2.93 -10.59 6.61
C LEU A 176 -1.91 -10.16 7.67
N GLU A 177 -0.88 -10.97 7.94
CA GLU A 177 0.24 -10.58 8.81
C GLU A 177 0.97 -9.36 8.23
N ALA A 178 1.25 -9.35 6.93
CA ALA A 178 1.86 -8.21 6.26
C ALA A 178 1.00 -6.94 6.38
N LEU A 179 -0.31 -7.02 6.12
CA LEU A 179 -1.24 -5.90 6.31
C LEU A 179 -1.22 -5.39 7.76
N ALA A 180 -1.23 -6.30 8.75
CA ALA A 180 -1.21 -5.94 10.16
C ALA A 180 0.05 -5.13 10.52
N VAL A 181 1.22 -5.57 10.05
CA VAL A 181 2.50 -4.89 10.28
C VAL A 181 2.55 -3.53 9.57
N ALA A 182 2.17 -3.46 8.30
CA ALA A 182 2.18 -2.21 7.54
C ALA A 182 1.25 -1.16 8.17
N PHE A 183 0.01 -1.52 8.51
CA PHE A 183 -0.92 -0.62 9.17
C PHE A 183 -0.47 -0.20 10.57
N SER A 184 0.14 -1.11 11.33
CA SER A 184 0.70 -0.79 12.65
C SER A 184 1.83 0.23 12.53
N TYR A 185 2.76 0.03 11.61
CA TYR A 185 3.84 0.98 11.37
C TYR A 185 3.32 2.36 10.96
N VAL A 186 2.39 2.42 10.00
CA VAL A 186 1.77 3.67 9.57
C VAL A 186 1.11 4.39 10.74
N ALA A 187 0.36 3.67 11.58
CA ALA A 187 -0.28 4.26 12.77
C ALA A 187 0.76 4.80 13.77
N ASN A 188 1.87 4.09 13.98
CA ASN A 188 2.96 4.51 14.88
C ASN A 188 3.71 5.76 14.39
N THR A 189 3.65 6.06 13.08
CA THR A 189 4.16 7.32 12.52
C THR A 189 3.22 8.51 12.71
N GLY A 190 2.10 8.31 13.41
CA GLY A 190 1.09 9.34 13.67
C GLY A 190 0.12 9.59 12.52
N ASN A 191 0.08 8.71 11.52
CA ASN A 191 -0.86 8.77 10.40
C ASN A 191 -2.01 7.78 10.61
N ASP A 192 -3.19 8.11 10.08
CA ASP A 192 -4.33 7.18 10.06
C ASP A 192 -4.24 6.28 8.81
N PRO A 193 -3.97 4.97 8.96
CA PRO A 193 -3.85 4.08 7.82
C PRO A 193 -5.17 3.90 7.05
N GLU A 194 -6.33 4.09 7.69
CA GLU A 194 -7.63 4.06 7.00
C GLU A 194 -7.81 5.28 6.10
N GLU A 195 -7.44 6.46 6.58
CA GLU A 195 -7.48 7.71 5.83
C GLU A 195 -6.52 7.65 4.63
N LEU A 196 -5.27 7.24 4.84
CA LEU A 196 -4.29 7.11 3.77
C LEU A 196 -4.71 6.10 2.70
N LEU A 197 -5.26 4.96 3.12
CA LEU A 197 -5.77 3.95 2.19
C LEU A 197 -6.91 4.51 1.33
N ARG A 198 -7.84 5.27 1.92
CA ARG A 198 -8.91 5.95 1.17
C ARG A 198 -8.34 7.00 0.22
N MET A 199 -7.46 7.86 0.71
CA MET A 199 -6.82 8.92 -0.07
C MET A 199 -6.12 8.33 -1.31
N LYS A 200 -5.29 7.31 -1.13
CA LYS A 200 -4.57 6.67 -2.24
C LYS A 200 -5.52 5.94 -3.20
N HIS A 201 -6.52 5.26 -2.68
CA HIS A 201 -7.53 4.61 -3.50
C HIS A 201 -8.32 5.62 -4.36
N GLU A 202 -8.76 6.75 -3.80
CA GLU A 202 -9.43 7.80 -4.55
C GLU A 202 -8.52 8.40 -5.63
N TYR A 203 -7.25 8.66 -5.32
CA TYR A 203 -6.29 9.07 -6.33
C TYR A 203 -6.16 8.02 -7.45
N ASN A 204 -6.04 6.74 -7.12
CA ASN A 204 -5.91 5.67 -8.09
C ASN A 204 -7.11 5.56 -9.05
N LYS A 205 -8.31 5.96 -8.63
CA LYS A 205 -9.49 6.06 -9.52
C LYS A 205 -9.34 7.11 -10.61
N THR A 206 -8.51 8.13 -10.39
CA THR A 206 -8.30 9.22 -11.36
C THR A 206 -7.21 8.93 -12.39
N ARG A 207 -6.47 7.84 -12.22
CA ARG A 207 -5.34 7.50 -13.10
C ARG A 207 -5.83 7.01 -14.47
N SER A 208 -5.01 7.23 -15.49
CA SER A 208 -5.28 6.73 -16.83
C SER A 208 -5.20 5.20 -16.90
N TYR A 209 -5.85 4.64 -17.92
CA TYR A 209 -5.78 3.20 -18.22
C TYR A 209 -4.33 2.71 -18.27
N ARG A 210 -4.04 1.62 -17.54
CA ARG A 210 -2.70 1.04 -17.37
C ARG A 210 -1.60 2.07 -17.09
N HIS A 211 -1.92 3.19 -16.44
CA HIS A 211 -0.97 4.27 -16.12
C HIS A 211 -0.07 4.66 -17.31
N ASN A 212 -0.68 4.95 -18.47
CA ASN A 212 -0.01 5.22 -19.73
C ASN A 212 0.67 3.98 -20.36
N ASN A 213 -0.04 2.85 -20.37
CA ASN A 213 0.39 1.58 -20.98
C ASN A 213 1.60 0.91 -20.32
N LYS A 214 1.77 1.04 -19.00
CA LYS A 214 2.75 0.22 -18.29
C LYS A 214 2.42 -1.26 -18.44
N VAL A 215 3.46 -2.05 -18.70
CA VAL A 215 3.40 -3.52 -18.70
C VAL A 215 3.72 -3.99 -17.28
N CYS A 216 2.90 -4.90 -16.76
CA CYS A 216 3.17 -5.60 -15.51
C CYS A 216 2.80 -7.07 -15.66
#